data_deaf595a2536972c1de12eef975dc3cd
#
_entry.id   deaf595a2536972c1de12eef975dc3cd
#
_cell.length_a   1.000
_cell.length_b   1.000
_cell.length_c   1.000
_cell.angle_alpha   90.00
_cell.angle_beta   90.00
_cell.angle_gamma   90.00
#
_symmetry.space_group_name_H-M   'P 1'
#
loop_
_entity.id
_entity.type
_entity.pdbx_description
1 polymer ?
#
loop_
_entity_poly.entity_id
_entity_poly.type
_entity_poly.pdbx_seq_one_letter_code
_entity_poly.pdbx_strand_id
1 'polypeptide(L)'
;SNCPQRYRFGSSGQVVKPLELKICDETGTEVKKGEKGEIVIRGKNVMKGYWKNEKSTAGTIRDGWLYTGDRGYLGEDGSLFVSGRFKSLLIAGDGEKYSPEGIEEAIAELSPYIDYCVLYNNQSPYTAGLIVPNKTALTEYVKQREEEPGTVEACKLMLTKLNEELMKFR
;
A
#
# COMPACT_ATOMS: atom_id res chain seq x y z
N SER A 1 16.74 -0.98 -12.18
CA SER A 1 17.46 -1.40 -10.97
C SER A 1 18.43 -0.31 -10.53
N ASN A 2 18.69 -0.22 -9.24
CA ASN A 2 19.76 0.59 -8.67
C ASN A 2 21.09 -0.15 -8.80
N CYS A 3 22.16 0.56 -9.14
CA CYS A 3 23.52 0.07 -9.10
C CYS A 3 24.43 1.13 -8.45
N PRO A 4 25.64 0.79 -7.97
CA PRO A 4 26.49 1.76 -7.27
C PRO A 4 26.77 3.05 -8.03
N GLN A 5 26.80 2.99 -9.36
CA GLN A 5 27.05 4.16 -10.22
C GLN A 5 25.78 4.96 -10.55
N ARG A 6 24.59 4.40 -10.28
CA ARG A 6 23.29 5.00 -10.62
C ARG A 6 22.27 4.77 -9.52
N TYR A 7 22.70 4.99 -8.29
CA TYR A 7 21.83 4.88 -7.13
C TYR A 7 21.09 6.20 -6.89
N ARG A 8 19.77 6.10 -6.67
CA ARG A 8 18.95 7.22 -6.24
C ARG A 8 18.09 6.79 -5.06
N PHE A 9 18.25 7.47 -3.94
CA PHE A 9 17.52 7.17 -2.71
C PHE A 9 15.99 7.24 -2.94
N GLY A 10 15.25 6.29 -2.39
CA GLY A 10 13.79 6.20 -2.53
C GLY A 10 13.29 5.68 -3.89
N SER A 11 14.17 5.43 -4.87
CA SER A 11 13.78 4.86 -6.17
C SER A 11 14.01 3.37 -6.26
N SER A 12 13.21 2.69 -7.09
CA SER A 12 13.44 1.31 -7.51
C SER A 12 14.55 1.19 -8.58
N GLY A 13 15.12 2.34 -9.00
CA GLY A 13 16.14 2.42 -10.02
C GLY A 13 15.58 2.58 -11.44
N GLN A 14 16.46 2.43 -12.42
CA GLN A 14 16.11 2.57 -13.83
C GLN A 14 15.62 1.25 -14.44
N VAL A 15 14.83 1.34 -15.49
CA VAL A 15 14.32 0.19 -16.24
C VAL A 15 15.47 -0.62 -16.82
N VAL A 16 15.41 -1.93 -16.68
CA VAL A 16 16.40 -2.87 -17.23
C VAL A 16 16.02 -3.23 -18.66
N LYS A 17 16.96 -3.08 -19.60
CA LYS A 17 16.74 -3.52 -20.99
C LYS A 17 16.63 -5.05 -21.07
N PRO A 18 15.76 -5.62 -21.90
CA PRO A 18 14.88 -5.00 -22.91
C PRO A 18 13.45 -4.68 -22.42
N LEU A 19 13.23 -4.41 -21.13
CA LEU A 19 11.92 -4.05 -20.61
C LEU A 19 11.60 -2.60 -21.02
N GLU A 20 10.36 -2.37 -21.45
CA GLU A 20 9.78 -1.05 -21.66
C GLU A 20 8.86 -0.72 -20.47
N LEU A 21 8.83 0.53 -20.07
CA LEU A 21 8.00 1.03 -18.98
C LEU A 21 7.43 2.40 -19.35
N LYS A 22 6.18 2.61 -19.03
CA LYS A 22 5.50 3.90 -19.08
C LYS A 22 4.62 4.07 -17.85
N ILE A 23 4.26 5.31 -17.57
CA ILE A 23 3.30 5.67 -16.52
C ILE A 23 2.03 6.15 -17.21
N CYS A 24 0.89 5.56 -16.83
CA CYS A 24 -0.41 5.86 -17.45
C CYS A 24 -1.40 6.40 -16.43
N ASP A 25 -2.29 7.28 -16.88
CA ASP A 25 -3.46 7.71 -16.12
C ASP A 25 -4.56 6.62 -16.08
N GLU A 26 -5.71 6.94 -15.48
CA GLU A 26 -6.87 6.04 -15.37
C GLU A 26 -7.47 5.66 -16.73
N THR A 27 -7.24 6.45 -17.77
CA THR A 27 -7.69 6.19 -19.14
C THR A 27 -6.73 5.29 -19.92
N GLY A 28 -5.52 5.04 -19.39
CA GLY A 28 -4.45 4.31 -20.06
C GLY A 28 -3.55 5.19 -20.94
N THR A 29 -3.72 6.53 -20.87
CA THR A 29 -2.89 7.49 -21.58
C THR A 29 -1.59 7.71 -20.82
N GLU A 30 -0.45 7.72 -21.55
CA GLU A 30 0.86 7.97 -20.96
C GLU A 30 0.96 9.41 -20.44
N VAL A 31 1.38 9.55 -19.18
CA VAL A 31 1.57 10.86 -18.52
C VAL A 31 3.01 11.37 -18.67
N LYS A 32 3.23 12.64 -18.38
CA LYS A 32 4.56 13.25 -18.41
C LYS A 32 5.45 12.75 -17.26
N LYS A 33 6.77 12.86 -17.44
CA LYS A 33 7.72 12.61 -16.36
C LYS A 33 7.41 13.47 -15.14
N GLY A 34 7.51 12.88 -13.96
CA GLY A 34 7.15 13.51 -12.69
C GLY A 34 5.68 13.36 -12.30
N GLU A 35 4.79 13.12 -13.26
CA GLU A 35 3.36 12.87 -12.96
C GLU A 35 3.15 11.43 -12.48
N LYS A 36 2.26 11.25 -11.50
CA LYS A 36 1.93 9.95 -10.91
C LYS A 36 0.82 9.26 -11.70
N GLY A 37 0.99 7.97 -11.94
CA GLY A 37 0.00 7.11 -12.60
C GLY A 37 0.26 5.64 -12.35
N GLU A 38 -0.45 4.77 -13.08
CA GLU A 38 -0.22 3.33 -13.04
C GLU A 38 1.07 2.99 -13.80
N ILE A 39 1.90 2.14 -13.18
CA ILE A 39 3.11 1.61 -13.79
C ILE A 39 2.69 0.53 -14.78
N VAL A 40 3.04 0.71 -16.05
CA VAL A 40 2.70 -0.22 -17.12
C VAL A 40 3.97 -0.68 -17.80
N ILE A 41 4.14 -2.00 -17.98
CA ILE A 41 5.38 -2.59 -18.48
C ILE A 41 5.13 -3.53 -19.66
N ARG A 42 6.14 -3.63 -20.55
CA ARG A 42 6.16 -4.56 -21.67
C ARG A 42 7.55 -5.14 -21.86
N GLY A 43 7.64 -6.44 -22.14
CA GLY A 43 8.91 -7.10 -22.42
C GLY A 43 8.81 -8.63 -22.38
N LYS A 44 9.90 -9.31 -22.76
CA LYS A 44 9.96 -10.78 -22.84
C LYS A 44 9.86 -11.46 -21.47
N ASN A 45 10.11 -10.76 -20.39
CA ASN A 45 10.00 -11.22 -19.00
C ASN A 45 8.60 -11.01 -18.40
N VAL A 46 7.68 -10.39 -19.14
CA VAL A 46 6.29 -10.27 -18.73
C VAL A 46 5.59 -11.59 -18.98
N MET A 47 4.74 -12.01 -18.04
CA MET A 47 3.95 -13.25 -18.15
C MET A 47 3.07 -13.25 -19.40
N LYS A 48 2.77 -14.42 -19.95
CA LYS A 48 1.82 -14.57 -21.05
C LYS A 48 0.36 -14.41 -20.61
N GLY A 49 0.07 -14.63 -19.34
CA GLY A 49 -1.26 -14.53 -18.75
C GLY A 49 -1.40 -15.39 -17.50
N TYR A 50 -2.56 -15.33 -16.88
CA TYR A 50 -2.94 -16.18 -15.74
C TYR A 50 -3.40 -17.56 -16.23
N TRP A 51 -2.93 -18.61 -15.59
CA TRP A 51 -3.29 -19.98 -15.94
C TRP A 51 -4.80 -20.20 -15.88
N LYS A 52 -5.39 -20.65 -17.00
CA LYS A 52 -6.83 -20.92 -17.16
C LYS A 52 -7.76 -19.77 -16.71
N ASN A 53 -7.28 -18.52 -16.79
CA ASN A 53 -8.07 -17.34 -16.39
C ASN A 53 -7.92 -16.22 -17.44
N GLU A 54 -8.62 -16.39 -18.56
CA GLU A 54 -8.60 -15.42 -19.67
C GLU A 54 -9.16 -14.06 -19.27
N LYS A 55 -10.21 -14.04 -18.43
CA LYS A 55 -10.84 -12.80 -17.95
C LYS A 55 -9.85 -11.95 -17.16
N SER A 56 -9.12 -12.52 -16.21
CA SER A 56 -8.10 -11.82 -15.46
C SER A 56 -6.92 -11.41 -16.35
N THR A 57 -6.54 -12.26 -17.31
CA THR A 57 -5.50 -11.96 -18.28
C THR A 57 -5.84 -10.74 -19.12
N ALA A 58 -7.03 -10.71 -19.73
CA ALA A 58 -7.50 -9.58 -20.53
C ALA A 58 -7.66 -8.29 -19.71
N GLY A 59 -8.01 -8.41 -18.42
CA GLY A 59 -8.07 -7.26 -17.50
C GLY A 59 -6.70 -6.66 -17.16
N THR A 60 -5.65 -7.49 -17.18
CA THR A 60 -4.32 -7.12 -16.71
C THR A 60 -3.35 -6.85 -17.87
N ILE A 61 -3.47 -7.58 -18.99
CA ILE A 61 -2.63 -7.39 -20.18
C ILE A 61 -3.48 -6.83 -21.32
N ARG A 62 -3.12 -5.63 -21.80
CA ARG A 62 -3.82 -4.93 -22.88
C ARG A 62 -2.79 -4.50 -23.92
N ASP A 63 -2.99 -4.87 -25.18
CA ASP A 63 -2.10 -4.53 -26.32
C ASP A 63 -0.62 -4.87 -26.04
N GLY A 64 -0.37 -5.99 -25.33
CA GLY A 64 0.97 -6.44 -24.96
C GLY A 64 1.60 -5.70 -23.78
N TRP A 65 0.88 -4.79 -23.14
CA TRP A 65 1.28 -4.08 -21.92
C TRP A 65 0.64 -4.69 -20.68
N LEU A 66 1.45 -4.98 -19.68
CA LEU A 66 1.00 -5.40 -18.35
C LEU A 66 0.71 -4.17 -17.50
N TYR A 67 -0.53 -4.02 -17.08
CA TYR A 67 -0.97 -3.04 -16.09
C TYR A 67 -0.72 -3.65 -14.71
N THR A 68 0.30 -3.13 -14.01
CA THR A 68 0.80 -3.76 -12.77
C THR A 68 -0.13 -3.59 -11.58
N GLY A 69 -0.98 -2.57 -11.63
CA GLY A 69 -1.78 -2.14 -10.48
C GLY A 69 -0.97 -1.36 -9.45
N ASP A 70 0.32 -1.11 -9.69
CA ASP A 70 1.17 -0.30 -8.85
C ASP A 70 1.17 1.16 -9.33
N ARG A 71 1.23 2.11 -8.41
CA ARG A 71 1.29 3.55 -8.67
C ARG A 71 2.71 4.04 -8.53
N GLY A 72 3.13 4.90 -9.45
CA GLY A 72 4.46 5.50 -9.39
C GLY A 72 4.63 6.63 -10.38
N TYR A 73 5.87 7.11 -10.50
CA TYR A 73 6.27 8.12 -11.48
C TYR A 73 7.71 7.90 -11.93
N LEU A 74 8.05 8.43 -13.09
CA LEU A 74 9.43 8.50 -13.57
C LEU A 74 10.03 9.86 -13.23
N GLY A 75 11.16 9.84 -12.55
CA GLY A 75 11.97 11.04 -12.36
C GLY A 75 12.60 11.50 -13.68
N GLU A 76 13.12 12.74 -13.72
CA GLU A 76 13.76 13.33 -14.89
C GLU A 76 14.92 12.47 -15.45
N ASP A 77 15.66 11.81 -14.56
CA ASP A 77 16.75 10.88 -14.87
C ASP A 77 16.29 9.49 -15.31
N GLY A 78 14.97 9.26 -15.40
CA GLY A 78 14.37 7.96 -15.74
C GLY A 78 14.37 6.94 -14.59
N SER A 79 14.65 7.34 -13.35
CA SER A 79 14.48 6.50 -12.18
C SER A 79 13.00 6.33 -11.85
N LEU A 80 12.57 5.09 -11.57
CA LEU A 80 11.21 4.76 -11.16
C LEU A 80 11.05 4.93 -9.66
N PHE A 81 10.02 5.65 -9.26
CA PHE A 81 9.57 5.77 -7.88
C PHE A 81 8.20 5.11 -7.75
N VAL A 82 8.11 4.08 -6.92
CA VAL A 82 6.84 3.39 -6.60
C VAL A 82 6.23 4.06 -5.38
N SER A 83 4.95 4.41 -5.44
CA SER A 83 4.23 5.15 -4.40
C SER A 83 3.02 4.42 -3.82
N GLY A 84 2.90 3.11 -4.10
CA GLY A 84 1.84 2.25 -3.58
C GLY A 84 1.02 1.56 -4.67
N ARG A 85 -0.20 1.12 -4.33
CA ARG A 85 -1.12 0.43 -5.26
C ARG A 85 -2.07 1.40 -5.93
N PHE A 86 -2.23 1.27 -7.26
CA PHE A 86 -3.10 2.15 -8.04
C PHE A 86 -4.59 2.01 -7.67
N LYS A 87 -5.01 0.78 -7.31
CA LYS A 87 -6.42 0.46 -6.98
C LYS A 87 -6.74 0.46 -5.49
N SER A 88 -5.75 0.64 -4.62
CA SER A 88 -5.92 0.60 -3.17
C SER A 88 -5.84 2.00 -2.54
N LEU A 89 -6.13 3.04 -3.31
CA LEU A 89 -6.07 4.42 -2.79
C LEU A 89 -7.25 4.70 -1.87
N LEU A 90 -6.97 5.36 -0.76
CA LEU A 90 -7.97 6.02 0.05
C LEU A 90 -8.45 7.26 -0.73
N ILE A 91 -9.76 7.43 -0.83
CA ILE A 91 -10.36 8.62 -1.45
C ILE A 91 -11.06 9.39 -0.32
N ALA A 92 -10.53 10.54 0.03
CA ALA A 92 -11.12 11.40 1.06
C ALA A 92 -12.43 12.04 0.59
N GLY A 93 -13.18 12.64 1.50
CA GLY A 93 -14.48 13.26 1.21
C GLY A 93 -14.41 14.42 0.20
N ASP A 94 -13.25 15.07 0.08
CA ASP A 94 -12.94 16.12 -0.91
C ASP A 94 -12.45 15.56 -2.27
N GLY A 95 -12.34 14.23 -2.39
CA GLY A 95 -11.87 13.52 -3.59
C GLY A 95 -10.36 13.38 -3.68
N GLU A 96 -9.59 13.86 -2.71
CA GLU A 96 -8.14 13.68 -2.67
C GLU A 96 -7.78 12.20 -2.48
N LYS A 97 -6.72 11.74 -3.16
CA LYS A 97 -6.32 10.33 -3.19
C LYS A 97 -5.00 10.10 -2.46
N TYR A 98 -5.02 9.27 -1.44
CA TYR A 98 -3.87 8.91 -0.61
C TYR A 98 -3.53 7.42 -0.72
N SER A 99 -2.23 7.11 -0.64
CA SER A 99 -1.76 5.73 -0.51
C SER A 99 -1.92 5.28 0.94
N PRO A 100 -2.62 4.18 1.23
CA PRO A 100 -2.80 3.71 2.61
C PRO A 100 -1.52 3.14 3.22
N GLU A 101 -0.63 2.56 2.41
CA GLU A 101 0.50 1.74 2.86
C GLU A 101 1.39 2.47 3.88
N GLY A 102 1.76 3.71 3.61
CA GLY A 102 2.61 4.48 4.54
C GLY A 102 1.95 4.79 5.88
N ILE A 103 0.62 4.94 5.91
CA ILE A 103 -0.15 5.15 7.14
C ILE A 103 -0.31 3.84 7.90
N GLU A 104 -0.63 2.75 7.18
CA GLU A 104 -0.77 1.40 7.72
C GLU A 104 0.53 0.91 8.37
N GLU A 105 1.67 1.09 7.67
CA GLU A 105 3.01 0.78 8.19
C GLU A 105 3.33 1.61 9.43
N ALA A 106 3.09 2.92 9.39
CA ALA A 106 3.35 3.80 10.54
C ALA A 106 2.54 3.41 11.77
N ILE A 107 1.27 3.01 11.61
CA ILE A 107 0.42 2.54 12.71
C ILE A 107 0.99 1.26 13.31
N ALA A 108 1.41 0.29 12.49
CA ALA A 108 1.96 -0.97 12.95
C ALA A 108 3.35 -0.81 13.60
N GLU A 109 4.20 0.06 13.07
CA GLU A 109 5.56 0.29 13.61
C GLU A 109 5.56 1.08 14.93
N LEU A 110 4.68 2.07 15.07
CA LEU A 110 4.66 2.96 16.22
C LEU A 110 3.86 2.41 17.41
N SER A 111 3.03 1.38 17.21
CA SER A 111 2.25 0.77 18.28
C SER A 111 2.62 -0.70 18.50
N PRO A 112 3.18 -1.07 19.68
CA PRO A 112 3.48 -2.46 20.01
C PRO A 112 2.22 -3.32 20.19
N TYR A 113 1.03 -2.72 20.22
CA TYR A 113 -0.25 -3.41 20.44
C TYR A 113 -1.00 -3.70 19.14
N ILE A 114 -0.47 -3.32 17.98
CA ILE A 114 -1.07 -3.51 16.66
C ILE A 114 -0.07 -4.25 15.77
N ASP A 115 -0.45 -5.47 15.32
CA ASP A 115 0.37 -6.25 14.39
C ASP A 115 0.14 -5.81 12.94
N TYR A 116 -1.11 -5.44 12.62
CA TYR A 116 -1.54 -5.11 11.27
C TYR A 116 -2.67 -4.10 11.26
N CYS A 117 -2.66 -3.22 10.25
CA CYS A 117 -3.77 -2.31 9.99
C CYS A 117 -4.06 -2.30 8.48
N VAL A 118 -5.34 -2.28 8.12
CA VAL A 118 -5.79 -2.07 6.75
C VAL A 118 -6.79 -0.93 6.75
N LEU A 119 -6.53 0.11 5.98
CA LEU A 119 -7.36 1.30 5.89
C LEU A 119 -8.26 1.27 4.66
N TYR A 120 -9.44 1.82 4.81
CA TYR A 120 -10.40 1.98 3.73
C TYR A 120 -11.10 3.33 3.81
N ASN A 121 -11.11 4.04 2.69
CA ASN A 121 -11.97 5.21 2.48
C ASN A 121 -12.36 5.30 1.00
N ASN A 122 -13.63 5.54 0.74
CA ASN A 122 -14.15 5.80 -0.59
C ASN A 122 -15.14 6.97 -0.52
N GLN A 123 -14.62 8.19 -0.57
CA GLN A 123 -15.35 9.45 -0.51
C GLN A 123 -16.20 9.63 0.76
N SER A 124 -15.83 8.93 1.84
CA SER A 124 -16.47 9.12 3.14
C SER A 124 -15.78 10.22 3.95
N PRO A 125 -16.51 10.92 4.85
CA PRO A 125 -15.92 11.96 5.69
C PRO A 125 -14.93 11.39 6.74
N TYR A 126 -14.85 10.09 6.87
CA TYR A 126 -13.95 9.37 7.77
C TYR A 126 -13.31 8.17 7.09
N THR A 127 -12.12 7.84 7.52
CA THR A 127 -11.41 6.61 7.12
C THR A 127 -11.72 5.50 8.12
N ALA A 128 -12.14 4.34 7.64
CA ALA A 128 -12.32 3.14 8.45
C ALA A 128 -11.03 2.32 8.46
N GLY A 129 -10.73 1.66 9.58
CA GLY A 129 -9.58 0.77 9.71
C GLY A 129 -9.97 -0.60 10.26
N LEU A 130 -9.46 -1.66 9.66
CA LEU A 130 -9.45 -3.00 10.23
C LEU A 130 -8.10 -3.24 10.89
N ILE A 131 -8.10 -3.58 12.19
CA ILE A 131 -6.89 -3.76 12.98
C ILE A 131 -6.78 -5.21 13.42
N VAL A 132 -5.58 -5.77 13.26
CA VAL A 132 -5.17 -7.03 13.89
C VAL A 132 -4.36 -6.68 15.13
N PRO A 133 -4.90 -6.94 16.34
CA PRO A 133 -4.21 -6.60 17.56
C PRO A 133 -3.10 -7.61 17.88
N ASN A 134 -2.00 -7.13 18.48
CA ASN A 134 -0.97 -7.97 19.06
C ASN A 134 -1.48 -8.59 20.36
N LYS A 135 -1.94 -9.84 20.26
CA LYS A 135 -2.53 -10.57 21.40
C LYS A 135 -1.55 -10.74 22.56
N THR A 136 -0.28 -10.98 22.26
CA THR A 136 0.74 -11.19 23.31
C THR A 136 0.96 -9.91 24.11
N ALA A 137 1.20 -8.80 23.44
CA ALA A 137 1.41 -7.51 24.09
C ALA A 137 0.17 -7.06 24.89
N LEU A 138 -1.03 -7.27 24.35
CA LEU A 138 -2.27 -6.92 25.06
C LEU A 138 -2.51 -7.82 26.26
N THR A 139 -2.18 -9.10 26.16
CA THR A 139 -2.30 -10.03 27.30
C THR A 139 -1.35 -9.65 28.42
N GLU A 140 -0.11 -9.28 28.11
CA GLU A 140 0.85 -8.78 29.09
C GLU A 140 0.39 -7.46 29.74
N TYR A 141 -0.16 -6.54 28.92
CA TYR A 141 -0.72 -5.28 29.41
C TYR A 141 -1.86 -5.49 30.43
N VAL A 142 -2.73 -6.48 30.19
CA VAL A 142 -3.84 -6.85 31.10
C VAL A 142 -3.31 -7.46 32.40
N LYS A 143 -2.35 -8.41 32.30
CA LYS A 143 -1.72 -9.05 33.46
C LYS A 143 -1.01 -8.03 34.37
N GLN A 144 -0.36 -7.02 33.82
CA GLN A 144 0.28 -5.94 34.60
C GLN A 144 -0.72 -5.10 35.40
N ARG A 145 -2.03 -5.22 35.11
CA ARG A 145 -3.14 -4.56 35.81
C ARG A 145 -3.92 -5.49 36.73
N GLU A 146 -3.33 -6.65 37.02
CA GLU A 146 -3.91 -7.68 37.90
C GLU A 146 -5.25 -8.22 37.43
N GLU A 147 -5.54 -8.11 36.11
CA GLU A 147 -6.74 -8.65 35.48
C GLU A 147 -6.48 -10.01 34.82
N GLU A 148 -7.44 -10.93 34.96
CA GLU A 148 -7.33 -12.26 34.36
C GLU A 148 -7.68 -12.20 32.84
N PRO A 149 -6.77 -12.67 31.96
CA PRO A 149 -7.04 -12.71 30.52
C PRO A 149 -8.26 -13.56 30.17
N GLY A 150 -9.14 -13.01 29.32
CA GLY A 150 -10.37 -13.67 28.89
C GLY A 150 -11.64 -13.23 29.63
N THR A 151 -11.51 -12.40 30.64
CA THR A 151 -12.66 -11.76 31.31
C THR A 151 -13.22 -10.61 30.48
N VAL A 152 -14.44 -10.19 30.76
CA VAL A 152 -15.07 -9.03 30.11
C VAL A 152 -14.30 -7.75 30.42
N GLU A 153 -13.81 -7.62 31.64
CA GLU A 153 -13.00 -6.51 32.12
C GLU A 153 -11.68 -6.41 31.38
N ALA A 154 -10.99 -7.55 31.22
CA ALA A 154 -9.78 -7.65 30.40
C ALA A 154 -10.02 -7.24 28.95
N CYS A 155 -11.13 -7.68 28.34
CA CYS A 155 -11.51 -7.26 26.98
C CYS A 155 -11.74 -5.76 26.87
N LYS A 156 -12.40 -5.15 27.85
CA LYS A 156 -12.60 -3.70 27.89
C LYS A 156 -11.28 -2.93 27.98
N LEU A 157 -10.36 -3.41 28.84
CA LEU A 157 -9.02 -2.82 28.96
C LEU A 157 -8.24 -2.89 27.67
N MET A 158 -8.27 -4.05 26.97
CA MET A 158 -7.61 -4.21 25.67
C MET A 158 -8.19 -3.25 24.62
N LEU A 159 -9.52 -3.12 24.53
CA LEU A 159 -10.18 -2.21 23.61
C LEU A 159 -9.86 -0.74 23.93
N THR A 160 -9.85 -0.37 25.19
CA THR A 160 -9.48 0.98 25.63
C THR A 160 -8.03 1.28 25.23
N LYS A 161 -7.11 0.34 25.46
CA LYS A 161 -5.71 0.50 25.08
C LYS A 161 -5.52 0.65 23.58
N LEU A 162 -6.17 -0.18 22.77
CA LEU A 162 -6.14 -0.06 21.31
C LEU A 162 -6.67 1.30 20.83
N ASN A 163 -7.76 1.77 21.44
CA ASN A 163 -8.33 3.07 21.09
C ASN A 163 -7.38 4.22 21.44
N GLU A 164 -6.70 4.17 22.59
CA GLU A 164 -5.66 5.13 22.96
C GLU A 164 -4.50 5.16 21.94
N GLU A 165 -4.07 3.97 21.48
CA GLU A 165 -3.01 3.87 20.47
C GLU A 165 -3.42 4.52 19.14
N LEU A 166 -4.66 4.24 18.69
CA LEU A 166 -5.19 4.83 17.47
C LEU A 166 -5.35 6.35 17.53
N MET A 167 -5.70 6.88 18.71
CA MET A 167 -5.85 8.33 18.90
C MET A 167 -4.53 9.11 18.76
N LYS A 168 -3.38 8.43 18.81
CA LYS A 168 -2.07 9.05 18.54
C LYS A 168 -1.86 9.41 17.07
N PHE A 169 -2.64 8.81 16.17
CA PHE A 169 -2.57 9.01 14.72
C PHE A 169 -3.69 9.93 14.17
N ARG A 170 -4.35 10.66 15.04
CA ARG A 170 -5.47 11.55 14.67
C ARG A 170 -5.03 12.99 14.39
#